data_05db29effc2454a2c51e715e2e1d7904
#
_entry.id   05db29effc2454a2c51e715e2e1d7904
#
_cell.length_a   1.000
_cell.length_b   1.000
_cell.length_c   1.000
_cell.angle_alpha   90.00
_cell.angle_beta   90.00
_cell.angle_gamma   90.00
#
_symmetry.space_group_name_H-M   'P 1'
#
loop_
_entity.id
_entity.type
_entity.pdbx_description
1 polymer ?
#
loop_
_entity_poly.entity_id
_entity_poly.type
_entity_poly.pdbx_seq_one_letter_code
_entity_poly.pdbx_strand_id
1 'polypeptide(L)'
;VIDPELAMALVDENTIGVIGVVGTTFTGQCDDVVGIDQMLTEFKGKGLEVPMHIDAASGGFVFPFSHPDFEWDFRLDSVVSINVSGHKFGLVYPGIGWLITRTDAQVAEDLIFYEDYLGEKDATFTLNFSGSSSFVLAQYYQFLRLGHSGYSSMVRAMTKNREALADRLRDMDALTVYEDDSPTLPLLIAKTNDNEPFDSNDLVGELARRRGWLVPAYQMPPNNENDRIMRMLVKFNQTRELVDALCDDFEASISFLRKRGEGKVDSPPAHTGHGY
;
A
#
# COMPACT_ATOMS: atom_id res chain seq x y z
N VAL A 1 6.70 -4.59 8.86
CA VAL A 1 5.77 -5.71 9.05
C VAL A 1 5.82 -6.19 10.49
N ILE A 2 4.74 -6.78 10.96
CA ILE A 2 4.64 -7.38 12.29
C ILE A 2 5.48 -8.65 12.31
N ASP A 3 6.25 -8.80 13.38
CA ASP A 3 6.86 -10.08 13.76
C ASP A 3 5.83 -10.86 14.61
N PRO A 4 5.33 -12.02 14.14
CA PRO A 4 4.27 -12.75 14.84
C PRO A 4 4.68 -13.18 16.26
N GLU A 5 5.92 -13.63 16.49
CA GLU A 5 6.38 -14.08 17.81
C GLU A 5 6.41 -12.92 18.81
N LEU A 6 6.93 -11.75 18.38
CA LEU A 6 6.96 -10.57 19.23
C LEU A 6 5.55 -10.02 19.49
N ALA A 7 4.68 -10.04 18.49
CA ALA A 7 3.30 -9.60 18.66
C ALA A 7 2.52 -10.50 19.62
N MET A 8 2.67 -11.81 19.48
CA MET A 8 1.97 -12.77 20.34
C MET A 8 2.47 -12.73 21.78
N ALA A 9 3.69 -12.30 22.04
CA ALA A 9 4.17 -12.09 23.42
C ALA A 9 3.44 -10.93 24.15
N LEU A 10 2.73 -10.08 23.40
CA LEU A 10 1.93 -8.98 23.95
C LEU A 10 0.44 -9.32 24.12
N VAL A 11 0.00 -10.48 23.60
CA VAL A 11 -1.41 -10.92 23.69
C VAL A 11 -1.72 -11.45 25.08
N ASP A 12 -2.77 -10.90 25.69
CA ASP A 12 -3.27 -11.27 27.01
C ASP A 12 -4.81 -11.25 27.05
N GLU A 13 -5.39 -11.45 28.23
CA GLU A 13 -6.84 -11.46 28.44
C GLU A 13 -7.53 -10.10 28.19
N ASN A 14 -6.78 -9.01 28.04
CA ASN A 14 -7.30 -7.68 27.73
C ASN A 14 -7.21 -7.37 26.23
N THR A 15 -6.61 -8.26 25.46
CA THR A 15 -6.45 -8.08 24.00
C THR A 15 -7.79 -8.29 23.31
N ILE A 16 -8.32 -7.23 22.69
CA ILE A 16 -9.63 -7.24 22.02
C ILE A 16 -9.55 -7.68 20.55
N GLY A 17 -8.36 -7.67 19.95
CA GLY A 17 -8.15 -8.08 18.57
C GLY A 17 -6.74 -7.77 18.08
N VAL A 18 -6.36 -8.38 16.97
CA VAL A 18 -5.12 -8.12 16.25
C VAL A 18 -5.44 -7.58 14.86
N ILE A 19 -4.67 -6.63 14.37
CA ILE A 19 -4.82 -6.08 13.02
C ILE A 19 -3.61 -6.51 12.19
N GLY A 20 -3.85 -7.31 11.15
CA GLY A 20 -2.84 -7.64 10.15
C GLY A 20 -2.98 -6.74 8.92
N VAL A 21 -1.89 -6.18 8.43
CA VAL A 21 -1.88 -5.28 7.27
C VAL A 21 -1.42 -6.02 6.03
N VAL A 22 -2.25 -6.00 4.99
CA VAL A 22 -1.97 -6.63 3.69
C VAL A 22 -1.73 -5.54 2.65
N GLY A 23 -0.44 -5.22 2.47
CA GLY A 23 0.02 -4.12 1.64
C GLY A 23 0.27 -2.83 2.42
N THR A 24 1.31 -2.80 3.25
CA THR A 24 1.69 -1.65 4.09
C THR A 24 1.97 -0.39 3.27
N THR A 25 1.71 0.77 3.87
CA THR A 25 1.86 2.06 3.17
C THR A 25 3.32 2.36 2.82
N PHE A 26 4.26 2.03 3.70
CA PHE A 26 5.67 2.38 3.51
C PHE A 26 6.34 1.47 2.47
N THR A 27 6.21 0.18 2.63
CA THR A 27 6.99 -0.81 1.88
C THR A 27 6.17 -1.64 0.90
N GLY A 28 4.85 -1.64 1.02
CA GLY A 28 3.96 -2.46 0.20
C GLY A 28 3.92 -3.94 0.59
N GLN A 29 4.71 -4.33 1.60
CA GLN A 29 4.78 -5.69 2.13
C GLN A 29 3.50 -6.06 2.88
N CYS A 30 3.32 -7.35 3.13
CA CYS A 30 2.26 -7.89 3.97
C CYS A 30 2.81 -8.34 5.31
N ASP A 31 2.02 -8.18 6.37
CA ASP A 31 2.29 -8.90 7.62
C ASP A 31 2.13 -10.41 7.39
N ASP A 32 2.81 -11.22 8.18
CA ASP A 32 2.63 -12.68 8.16
C ASP A 32 1.32 -13.05 8.87
N VAL A 33 0.21 -12.78 8.18
CA VAL A 33 -1.13 -13.01 8.70
C VAL A 33 -1.45 -14.49 8.88
N VAL A 34 -0.77 -15.37 8.13
CA VAL A 34 -0.89 -16.82 8.30
C VAL A 34 -0.23 -17.25 9.60
N GLY A 35 0.99 -16.78 9.87
CA GLY A 35 1.67 -17.04 11.14
C GLY A 35 0.90 -16.47 12.34
N ILE A 36 0.33 -15.28 12.20
CA ILE A 36 -0.54 -14.68 13.22
C ILE A 36 -1.77 -15.56 13.47
N ASP A 37 -2.48 -16.02 12.42
CA ASP A 37 -3.65 -16.89 12.55
C ASP A 37 -3.34 -18.21 13.26
N GLN A 38 -2.20 -18.84 12.93
CA GLN A 38 -1.74 -20.06 13.59
C GLN A 38 -1.56 -19.85 15.10
N MET A 39 -0.91 -18.76 15.50
CA MET A 39 -0.69 -18.42 16.90
C MET A 39 -1.99 -18.08 17.63
N LEU A 40 -2.91 -17.32 17.00
CA LEU A 40 -4.21 -17.04 17.56
C LEU A 40 -5.05 -18.31 17.75
N THR A 41 -4.93 -19.26 16.83
CA THR A 41 -5.55 -20.60 16.96
C THR A 41 -5.01 -21.36 18.17
N GLU A 42 -3.72 -21.29 18.45
CA GLU A 42 -3.14 -21.87 19.65
C GLU A 42 -3.66 -21.22 20.95
N PHE A 43 -3.80 -19.88 20.97
CA PHE A 43 -4.40 -19.17 22.12
C PHE A 43 -5.85 -19.57 22.33
N LYS A 44 -6.64 -19.72 21.26
CA LYS A 44 -8.02 -20.23 21.34
C LYS A 44 -8.07 -21.62 21.94
N GLY A 45 -7.15 -22.51 21.59
CA GLY A 45 -7.01 -23.84 22.22
C GLY A 45 -6.70 -23.80 23.72
N LYS A 46 -6.16 -22.68 24.23
CA LYS A 46 -5.89 -22.42 25.65
C LYS A 46 -7.00 -21.60 26.33
N GLY A 47 -8.10 -21.33 25.63
CA GLY A 47 -9.28 -20.61 26.17
C GLY A 47 -9.26 -19.09 25.96
N LEU A 48 -8.30 -18.55 25.22
CA LEU A 48 -8.24 -17.13 24.87
C LEU A 48 -8.55 -16.94 23.39
N GLU A 49 -9.74 -16.47 23.07
CA GLU A 49 -10.17 -16.19 21.69
C GLU A 49 -9.96 -14.71 21.34
N VAL A 50 -9.03 -14.44 20.44
CA VAL A 50 -8.70 -13.10 19.97
C VAL A 50 -8.96 -13.04 18.47
N PRO A 51 -9.88 -12.16 18.00
CA PRO A 51 -10.18 -12.02 16.58
C PRO A 51 -9.10 -11.24 15.82
N MET A 52 -8.99 -11.47 14.51
CA MET A 52 -8.13 -10.72 13.62
C MET A 52 -8.94 -9.87 12.63
N HIS A 53 -8.57 -8.61 12.51
CA HIS A 53 -9.00 -7.73 11.42
C HIS A 53 -7.90 -7.63 10.37
N ILE A 54 -8.25 -7.69 9.10
CA ILE A 54 -7.29 -7.48 8.00
C ILE A 54 -7.48 -6.09 7.39
N ASP A 55 -6.46 -5.25 7.54
CA ASP A 55 -6.36 -4.02 6.75
C ASP A 55 -5.79 -4.34 5.36
N ALA A 56 -6.68 -4.61 4.43
CA ALA A 56 -6.38 -4.81 3.02
C ALA A 56 -6.70 -3.56 2.18
N ALA A 57 -6.64 -2.37 2.78
CA ALA A 57 -6.98 -1.12 2.10
C ALA A 57 -6.28 -0.96 0.75
N SER A 58 -5.03 -1.43 0.65
CA SER A 58 -4.28 -1.46 -0.62
C SER A 58 -4.33 -2.83 -1.29
N GLY A 59 -4.10 -3.90 -0.52
CA GLY A 59 -3.91 -5.25 -1.05
C GLY A 59 -5.18 -5.92 -1.57
N GLY A 60 -6.37 -5.56 -1.07
CA GLY A 60 -7.62 -6.22 -1.39
C GLY A 60 -8.02 -6.19 -2.88
N PHE A 61 -7.54 -5.20 -3.66
CA PHE A 61 -7.69 -5.16 -5.11
C PHE A 61 -6.42 -5.58 -5.88
N VAL A 62 -5.40 -6.11 -5.20
CA VAL A 62 -4.14 -6.54 -5.82
C VAL A 62 -3.95 -8.05 -5.65
N PHE A 63 -3.90 -8.53 -4.42
CA PHE A 63 -3.50 -9.92 -4.14
C PHE A 63 -4.44 -10.99 -4.67
N PRO A 64 -5.77 -10.81 -4.74
CA PRO A 64 -6.65 -11.77 -5.41
C PRO A 64 -6.29 -12.06 -6.86
N PHE A 65 -5.56 -11.13 -7.51
CA PHE A 65 -5.20 -11.20 -8.92
C PHE A 65 -3.72 -11.48 -9.17
N SER A 66 -2.84 -11.09 -8.23
CA SER A 66 -1.38 -11.33 -8.34
C SER A 66 -0.94 -12.62 -7.65
N HIS A 67 -1.52 -12.92 -6.49
CA HIS A 67 -1.16 -14.04 -5.63
C HIS A 67 -2.43 -14.74 -5.11
N PRO A 68 -3.20 -15.42 -5.97
CA PRO A 68 -4.49 -16.01 -5.57
C PRO A 68 -4.37 -17.10 -4.50
N ASP A 69 -3.19 -17.72 -4.39
CA ASP A 69 -2.91 -18.76 -3.39
C ASP A 69 -2.45 -18.15 -2.04
N PHE A 70 -2.19 -16.86 -1.98
CA PHE A 70 -1.87 -16.19 -0.72
C PHE A 70 -3.10 -16.11 0.17
N GLU A 71 -3.06 -16.77 1.31
CA GLU A 71 -4.13 -16.79 2.29
C GLU A 71 -4.02 -15.59 3.22
N TRP A 72 -4.93 -14.64 3.09
CA TRP A 72 -4.97 -13.42 3.88
C TRP A 72 -6.40 -13.01 4.26
N ASP A 73 -7.38 -13.73 3.77
CA ASP A 73 -8.80 -13.40 3.88
C ASP A 73 -9.54 -14.37 4.83
N PHE A 74 -10.84 -14.51 4.65
CA PHE A 74 -11.67 -15.42 5.45
C PHE A 74 -11.33 -16.91 5.31
N ARG A 75 -10.31 -17.29 4.56
CA ARG A 75 -9.74 -18.65 4.61
C ARG A 75 -9.00 -18.90 5.93
N LEU A 76 -8.54 -17.83 6.60
CA LEU A 76 -7.96 -17.88 7.94
C LEU A 76 -9.06 -17.78 8.99
N ASP A 77 -9.06 -18.72 9.93
CA ASP A 77 -10.16 -18.87 10.90
C ASP A 77 -10.30 -17.69 11.87
N SER A 78 -9.20 -17.06 12.26
CA SER A 78 -9.20 -15.91 13.17
C SER A 78 -9.68 -14.61 12.52
N VAL A 79 -9.73 -14.53 11.19
CA VAL A 79 -10.16 -13.33 10.47
C VAL A 79 -11.66 -13.15 10.58
N VAL A 80 -12.10 -12.07 11.23
CA VAL A 80 -13.52 -11.74 11.42
C VAL A 80 -13.98 -10.57 10.57
N SER A 81 -13.05 -9.70 10.13
CA SER A 81 -13.39 -8.55 9.30
C SER A 81 -12.22 -8.11 8.42
N ILE A 82 -12.54 -7.50 7.29
CA ILE A 82 -11.60 -7.02 6.28
C ILE A 82 -12.04 -5.64 5.79
N ASN A 83 -11.12 -4.68 5.72
CA ASN A 83 -11.39 -3.42 5.02
C ASN A 83 -10.63 -3.34 3.70
N VAL A 84 -11.24 -2.70 2.69
CA VAL A 84 -10.64 -2.47 1.38
C VAL A 84 -10.97 -1.06 0.89
N SER A 85 -9.97 -0.31 0.39
CA SER A 85 -10.19 1.03 -0.16
C SER A 85 -10.47 0.99 -1.66
N GLY A 86 -11.67 1.44 -2.06
CA GLY A 86 -12.05 1.52 -3.47
C GLY A 86 -11.20 2.52 -4.26
N HIS A 87 -10.78 3.63 -3.62
CA HIS A 87 -10.03 4.72 -4.27
C HIS A 87 -8.54 4.42 -4.50
N LYS A 88 -8.03 3.28 -4.02
CA LYS A 88 -6.66 2.84 -4.30
C LYS A 88 -6.65 2.01 -5.60
N PHE A 89 -6.49 0.71 -5.50
CA PHE A 89 -6.49 -0.16 -6.68
C PHE A 89 -7.89 -0.57 -7.17
N GLY A 90 -8.96 -0.16 -6.47
CA GLY A 90 -10.33 -0.29 -6.96
C GLY A 90 -10.71 0.69 -8.06
N LEU A 91 -9.84 1.69 -8.36
CA LEU A 91 -9.92 2.62 -9.49
C LEU A 91 -11.12 3.55 -9.48
N VAL A 92 -11.51 4.01 -8.31
CA VAL A 92 -12.55 5.04 -8.14
C VAL A 92 -12.02 6.23 -7.33
N TYR A 93 -12.77 7.31 -7.29
CA TYR A 93 -12.41 8.48 -6.49
C TYR A 93 -12.56 8.21 -5.00
N PRO A 94 -11.85 8.94 -4.12
CA PRO A 94 -12.05 8.88 -2.67
C PRO A 94 -13.51 9.11 -2.30
N GLY A 95 -14.03 8.31 -1.39
CA GLY A 95 -15.42 8.40 -0.91
C GLY A 95 -16.09 7.04 -0.73
N ILE A 96 -15.41 5.94 -1.08
CA ILE A 96 -15.89 4.58 -0.86
C ILE A 96 -14.79 3.70 -0.28
N GLY A 97 -15.15 2.91 0.72
CA GLY A 97 -14.40 1.80 1.27
C GLY A 97 -15.34 0.64 1.53
N TRP A 98 -14.79 -0.54 1.59
CA TRP A 98 -15.50 -1.78 1.87
C TRP A 98 -15.10 -2.26 3.25
N LEU A 99 -16.07 -2.50 4.11
CA LEU A 99 -15.92 -3.28 5.32
C LEU A 99 -16.71 -4.57 5.12
N ILE A 100 -16.03 -5.69 5.17
CA ILE A 100 -16.61 -7.01 4.99
C ILE A 100 -16.42 -7.76 6.31
N THR A 101 -17.49 -8.29 6.85
CA THR A 101 -17.46 -9.09 8.09
C THR A 101 -17.78 -10.55 7.78
N ARG A 102 -17.22 -11.46 8.57
CA ARG A 102 -17.47 -12.89 8.43
C ARG A 102 -18.94 -13.23 8.66
N THR A 103 -19.53 -12.59 9.67
CA THR A 103 -20.97 -12.70 9.99
C THR A 103 -21.49 -11.35 10.48
N ASP A 104 -22.80 -11.18 10.49
CA ASP A 104 -23.45 -9.97 11.01
C ASP A 104 -23.15 -9.72 12.49
N ALA A 105 -22.81 -10.75 13.25
CA ALA A 105 -22.51 -10.65 14.68
C ALA A 105 -21.26 -9.80 15.00
N GLN A 106 -20.36 -9.55 14.01
CA GLN A 106 -19.22 -8.66 14.19
C GLN A 106 -19.59 -7.17 14.10
N VAL A 107 -20.82 -6.86 13.68
CA VAL A 107 -21.30 -5.47 13.63
C VAL A 107 -22.10 -5.19 14.92
N ALA A 108 -21.56 -4.30 15.75
CA ALA A 108 -22.26 -3.93 16.97
C ALA A 108 -23.58 -3.20 16.64
N GLU A 109 -24.69 -3.63 17.23
CA GLU A 109 -26.01 -3.01 16.98
C GLU A 109 -26.02 -1.52 17.32
N ASP A 110 -25.25 -1.10 18.31
CA ASP A 110 -25.11 0.31 18.71
C ASP A 110 -24.49 1.21 17.65
N LEU A 111 -23.85 0.63 16.62
CA LEU A 111 -23.29 1.35 15.47
C LEU A 111 -24.27 1.47 14.32
N ILE A 112 -25.43 0.80 14.41
CA ILE A 112 -26.47 0.82 13.37
C ILE A 112 -27.46 1.94 13.68
N PHE A 113 -27.53 2.94 12.81
CA PHE A 113 -28.53 3.97 12.88
C PHE A 113 -29.71 3.59 11.99
N TYR A 114 -30.93 3.71 12.52
CA TYR A 114 -32.14 3.47 11.78
C TYR A 114 -32.84 4.79 11.46
N GLU A 115 -33.05 5.05 10.20
CA GLU A 115 -33.77 6.23 9.72
C GLU A 115 -35.13 5.82 9.15
N ASP A 116 -36.17 6.55 9.48
CA ASP A 116 -37.56 6.26 9.03
C ASP A 116 -38.23 7.42 8.28
N TYR A 117 -37.53 8.54 8.12
CA TYR A 117 -38.12 9.76 7.54
C TYR A 117 -38.43 9.65 6.04
N LEU A 118 -37.94 8.62 5.35
CA LEU A 118 -38.23 8.35 3.94
C LEU A 118 -39.42 7.38 3.75
N GLY A 119 -40.07 6.95 4.83
CA GLY A 119 -41.24 6.07 4.78
C GLY A 119 -40.93 4.58 4.91
N GLU A 120 -39.66 4.21 4.89
CA GLU A 120 -39.16 2.88 5.18
C GLU A 120 -38.02 3.00 6.23
N LYS A 121 -37.84 1.96 7.01
CA LYS A 121 -36.80 1.92 8.04
C LYS A 121 -35.50 1.43 7.43
N ASP A 122 -34.60 2.38 7.11
CA ASP A 122 -33.28 2.09 6.55
C ASP A 122 -32.22 2.02 7.66
N ALA A 123 -31.35 1.02 7.56
CA ALA A 123 -30.19 0.87 8.42
C ALA A 123 -28.95 1.51 7.79
N THR A 124 -28.28 2.38 8.52
CA THR A 124 -27.02 3.00 8.08
C THR A 124 -25.92 2.83 9.13
N PHE A 125 -24.68 2.65 8.67
CA PHE A 125 -23.48 2.56 9.52
C PHE A 125 -22.55 3.75 9.29
N THR A 126 -22.92 4.70 8.42
CA THR A 126 -22.03 5.79 8.05
C THR A 126 -22.14 6.94 9.02
N LEU A 127 -21.02 7.61 9.31
CA LEU A 127 -21.01 8.85 10.09
C LEU A 127 -21.69 10.02 9.35
N ASN A 128 -21.83 9.93 8.03
CA ASN A 128 -22.47 10.94 7.20
C ASN A 128 -23.94 10.59 7.00
N PHE A 129 -24.83 11.52 7.36
CA PHE A 129 -26.26 11.37 7.17
C PHE A 129 -26.65 11.21 5.69
N SER A 130 -26.05 12.01 4.80
CA SER A 130 -26.29 11.91 3.37
C SER A 130 -25.06 11.37 2.69
N GLY A 131 -25.07 10.08 2.35
CA GLY A 131 -24.04 9.43 1.55
C GLY A 131 -24.31 9.59 0.07
N SER A 132 -23.27 9.93 -0.73
CA SER A 132 -23.41 9.96 -2.17
C SER A 132 -23.37 8.54 -2.75
N SER A 133 -24.44 8.10 -3.40
CA SER A 133 -24.46 6.83 -4.14
C SER A 133 -23.55 6.83 -5.37
N SER A 134 -23.08 7.99 -5.83
CA SER A 134 -22.22 8.10 -7.01
C SER A 134 -20.93 7.29 -6.89
N PHE A 135 -20.32 7.22 -5.70
CA PHE A 135 -19.11 6.43 -5.48
C PHE A 135 -19.39 4.92 -5.52
N VAL A 136 -20.54 4.50 -4.99
CA VAL A 136 -20.98 3.10 -5.05
C VAL A 136 -21.24 2.71 -6.52
N LEU A 137 -21.94 3.56 -7.28
CA LEU A 137 -22.18 3.34 -8.70
C LEU A 137 -20.90 3.32 -9.52
N ALA A 138 -19.94 4.18 -9.20
CA ALA A 138 -18.62 4.19 -9.85
C ALA A 138 -17.88 2.87 -9.61
N GLN A 139 -17.87 2.34 -8.38
CA GLN A 139 -17.23 1.07 -8.07
C GLN A 139 -17.96 -0.10 -8.74
N TYR A 140 -19.29 -0.09 -8.72
CA TYR A 140 -20.11 -1.09 -9.41
C TYR A 140 -19.83 -1.10 -10.91
N TYR A 141 -19.76 0.09 -11.55
CA TYR A 141 -19.38 0.22 -12.94
C TYR A 141 -18.01 -0.39 -13.24
N GLN A 142 -17.00 -0.14 -12.37
CA GLN A 142 -15.68 -0.74 -12.55
C GLN A 142 -15.73 -2.28 -12.45
N PHE A 143 -16.54 -2.82 -11.54
CA PHE A 143 -16.73 -4.27 -11.45
C PHE A 143 -17.33 -4.85 -12.73
N LEU A 144 -18.36 -4.22 -13.26
CA LEU A 144 -19.00 -4.67 -14.51
C LEU A 144 -18.08 -4.52 -15.73
N ARG A 145 -17.34 -3.40 -15.80
CA ARG A 145 -16.46 -3.08 -16.92
C ARG A 145 -15.22 -3.97 -16.98
N LEU A 146 -14.56 -4.17 -15.87
CA LEU A 146 -13.29 -4.89 -15.79
C LEU A 146 -13.51 -6.38 -15.50
N GLY A 147 -14.39 -6.69 -14.57
CA GLY A 147 -14.54 -8.04 -14.05
C GLY A 147 -13.22 -8.61 -13.54
N HIS A 148 -13.19 -9.90 -13.26
CA HIS A 148 -11.97 -10.57 -12.80
C HIS A 148 -10.83 -10.48 -13.82
N SER A 149 -11.11 -10.68 -15.10
CA SER A 149 -10.09 -10.68 -16.17
C SER A 149 -9.45 -9.30 -16.38
N GLY A 150 -10.24 -8.23 -16.28
CA GLY A 150 -9.74 -6.86 -16.42
C GLY A 150 -8.82 -6.48 -15.25
N TYR A 151 -9.25 -6.74 -14.01
CA TYR A 151 -8.39 -6.53 -12.83
C TYR A 151 -7.13 -7.38 -12.90
N SER A 152 -7.21 -8.66 -13.26
CA SER A 152 -6.04 -9.54 -13.44
C SER A 152 -5.05 -9.00 -14.48
N SER A 153 -5.56 -8.52 -15.62
CA SER A 153 -4.72 -7.96 -16.68
C SER A 153 -4.01 -6.68 -16.23
N MET A 154 -4.74 -5.82 -15.53
CA MET A 154 -4.21 -4.57 -14.97
C MET A 154 -3.14 -4.82 -13.92
N VAL A 155 -3.41 -5.67 -12.93
CA VAL A 155 -2.45 -5.99 -11.86
C VAL A 155 -1.19 -6.62 -12.45
N ARG A 156 -1.34 -7.55 -13.40
CA ARG A 156 -0.20 -8.17 -14.10
C ARG A 156 0.66 -7.14 -14.84
N ALA A 157 0.04 -6.14 -15.49
CA ALA A 157 0.79 -5.09 -16.17
C ALA A 157 1.57 -4.21 -15.18
N MET A 158 0.94 -3.85 -14.05
CA MET A 158 1.61 -3.09 -12.98
C MET A 158 2.79 -3.87 -12.40
N THR A 159 2.61 -5.16 -12.11
CA THR A 159 3.68 -6.03 -11.58
C THR A 159 4.85 -6.12 -12.55
N LYS A 160 4.60 -6.38 -13.84
CA LYS A 160 5.66 -6.43 -14.86
C LYS A 160 6.41 -5.10 -14.99
N ASN A 161 5.71 -3.98 -14.90
CA ASN A 161 6.34 -2.67 -14.97
C ASN A 161 7.15 -2.37 -13.70
N ARG A 162 6.68 -2.84 -12.53
CA ARG A 162 7.43 -2.77 -11.26
C ARG A 162 8.72 -3.58 -11.33
N GLU A 163 8.65 -4.81 -11.85
CA GLU A 163 9.82 -5.68 -12.07
C GLU A 163 10.84 -5.01 -12.98
N ALA A 164 10.37 -4.47 -14.11
CA ALA A 164 11.24 -3.76 -15.04
C ALA A 164 11.91 -2.52 -14.45
N LEU A 165 11.19 -1.78 -13.59
CA LEU A 165 11.75 -0.66 -12.84
C LEU A 165 12.81 -1.16 -11.86
N ALA A 166 12.52 -2.23 -11.12
CA ALA A 166 13.44 -2.83 -10.16
C ALA A 166 14.74 -3.29 -10.83
N ASP A 167 14.63 -3.99 -11.97
CA ASP A 167 15.80 -4.45 -12.73
C ASP A 167 16.72 -3.29 -13.10
N ARG A 168 16.15 -2.22 -13.68
CA ARG A 168 16.93 -1.05 -14.09
C ARG A 168 17.54 -0.30 -12.90
N LEU A 169 16.83 -0.17 -11.78
CA LEU A 169 17.35 0.54 -10.60
C LEU A 169 18.42 -0.27 -9.87
N ARG A 170 18.35 -1.61 -9.88
CA ARG A 170 19.39 -2.47 -9.31
C ARG A 170 20.74 -2.35 -10.04
N ASP A 171 20.71 -2.07 -11.33
CA ASP A 171 21.92 -1.85 -12.13
C ASP A 171 22.59 -0.48 -11.85
N MET A 172 21.91 0.41 -11.10
CA MET A 172 22.45 1.73 -10.73
C MET A 172 23.23 1.63 -9.41
N ASP A 173 24.54 1.74 -9.47
CA ASP A 173 25.47 1.63 -8.33
C ASP A 173 25.24 2.68 -7.22
N ALA A 174 24.51 3.76 -7.51
CA ALA A 174 24.12 4.81 -6.56
C ALA A 174 22.95 4.42 -5.65
N LEU A 175 22.24 3.35 -5.95
CA LEU A 175 20.98 2.99 -5.29
C LEU A 175 21.05 1.62 -4.62
N THR A 176 20.37 1.52 -3.49
CA THR A 176 19.99 0.23 -2.90
C THR A 176 18.49 0.06 -3.09
N VAL A 177 18.09 -1.00 -3.79
CA VAL A 177 16.69 -1.40 -3.98
C VAL A 177 16.33 -2.43 -2.90
N TYR A 178 15.20 -2.20 -2.22
CA TYR A 178 14.69 -3.13 -1.21
C TYR A 178 13.67 -4.06 -1.84
N GLU A 179 13.92 -5.34 -1.74
CA GLU A 179 13.03 -6.40 -2.19
C GLU A 179 13.03 -7.54 -1.18
N ASP A 180 11.93 -8.23 -1.08
CA ASP A 180 11.83 -9.51 -0.40
C ASP A 180 10.96 -10.47 -1.22
N ASP A 181 10.96 -11.74 -0.84
CA ASP A 181 10.20 -12.80 -1.54
C ASP A 181 8.73 -12.83 -1.14
N SER A 182 8.29 -11.96 -0.22
CA SER A 182 6.89 -11.93 0.22
C SER A 182 5.98 -11.24 -0.82
N PRO A 183 4.68 -11.54 -0.82
CA PRO A 183 3.72 -10.81 -1.65
C PRO A 183 3.78 -9.31 -1.37
N THR A 184 4.01 -8.52 -2.41
CA THR A 184 4.08 -7.06 -2.30
C THR A 184 3.14 -6.38 -3.29
N LEU A 185 2.74 -5.15 -2.97
CA LEU A 185 2.05 -4.27 -3.91
C LEU A 185 2.94 -3.98 -5.13
N PRO A 186 2.39 -3.50 -6.26
CA PRO A 186 3.18 -3.01 -7.39
C PRO A 186 3.90 -1.69 -7.01
N LEU A 187 4.77 -1.78 -6.06
CA LEU A 187 5.49 -0.73 -5.37
C LEU A 187 6.97 -1.12 -5.27
N LEU A 188 7.85 -0.19 -5.55
CA LEU A 188 9.29 -0.36 -5.38
C LEU A 188 9.84 0.67 -4.41
N ILE A 189 10.77 0.23 -3.58
CA ILE A 189 11.46 1.06 -2.62
C ILE A 189 12.94 1.03 -2.92
N ALA A 190 13.55 2.21 -2.93
CA ALA A 190 14.99 2.36 -3.03
C ALA A 190 15.48 3.48 -2.12
N LYS A 191 16.75 3.45 -1.78
CA LYS A 191 17.45 4.59 -1.17
C LYS A 191 18.73 4.89 -1.92
N THR A 192 19.20 6.13 -1.81
CA THR A 192 20.53 6.51 -2.25
C THR A 192 21.56 5.94 -1.29
N ASN A 193 22.67 5.42 -1.81
CA ASN A 193 23.75 4.87 -1.01
C ASN A 193 24.48 5.97 -0.25
N ASP A 194 24.93 5.67 0.98
CA ASP A 194 25.54 6.64 1.90
C ASP A 194 26.86 7.22 1.40
N ASN A 195 27.52 6.58 0.43
CA ASN A 195 28.76 7.04 -0.18
C ASN A 195 28.56 8.03 -1.35
N GLU A 196 27.32 8.32 -1.72
CA GLU A 196 27.03 9.30 -2.76
C GLU A 196 27.12 10.75 -2.23
N PRO A 197 27.52 11.72 -3.06
CA PRO A 197 27.60 13.13 -2.67
C PRO A 197 26.23 13.82 -2.63
N PHE A 198 25.14 13.09 -2.66
CA PHE A 198 23.74 13.55 -2.61
C PHE A 198 22.86 12.52 -1.90
N ASP A 199 21.74 12.96 -1.37
CA ASP A 199 20.76 12.10 -0.71
C ASP A 199 19.52 11.81 -1.59
N SER A 200 18.59 11.01 -1.04
CA SER A 200 17.32 10.69 -1.73
C SER A 200 16.45 11.92 -2.00
N ASN A 201 16.53 12.98 -1.17
CA ASN A 201 15.77 14.23 -1.43
C ASN A 201 16.36 15.01 -2.61
N ASP A 202 17.68 15.05 -2.72
CA ASP A 202 18.35 15.69 -3.85
C ASP A 202 17.94 14.98 -5.15
N LEU A 203 17.94 13.66 -5.14
CA LEU A 203 17.60 12.84 -6.31
C LEU A 203 16.13 13.02 -6.73
N VAL A 204 15.17 12.95 -5.81
CA VAL A 204 13.75 13.17 -6.17
C VAL A 204 13.49 14.63 -6.58
N GLY A 205 14.21 15.59 -6.01
CA GLY A 205 14.17 16.99 -6.42
C GLY A 205 14.66 17.18 -7.86
N GLU A 206 15.71 16.47 -8.27
CA GLU A 206 16.21 16.50 -9.65
C GLU A 206 15.25 15.81 -10.63
N LEU A 207 14.67 14.67 -10.27
CA LEU A 207 13.63 13.99 -11.06
C LEU A 207 12.41 14.88 -11.30
N ALA A 208 11.97 15.61 -10.26
CA ALA A 208 10.87 16.56 -10.38
C ALA A 208 11.20 17.71 -11.35
N ARG A 209 12.45 18.21 -11.36
CA ARG A 209 12.89 19.24 -12.29
C ARG A 209 12.95 18.78 -13.74
N ARG A 210 13.28 17.50 -13.98
CA ARG A 210 13.44 16.97 -15.35
C ARG A 210 12.12 16.83 -16.10
N ARG A 211 11.19 16.04 -15.55
CA ARG A 211 9.89 15.76 -16.19
C ARG A 211 8.70 15.89 -15.25
N GLY A 212 8.88 16.49 -14.08
CA GLY A 212 7.80 16.57 -13.10
C GLY A 212 7.47 15.23 -12.43
N TRP A 213 8.45 14.31 -12.33
CA TRP A 213 8.24 13.05 -11.61
C TRP A 213 7.95 13.31 -10.14
N LEU A 214 6.86 12.76 -9.66
CA LEU A 214 6.48 12.81 -8.25
C LEU A 214 6.87 11.49 -7.59
N VAL A 215 8.13 11.38 -7.17
CA VAL A 215 8.65 10.27 -6.39
C VAL A 215 8.80 10.78 -4.95
N PRO A 216 7.95 10.37 -4.01
CA PRO A 216 8.10 10.78 -2.63
C PRO A 216 9.33 10.13 -1.99
N ALA A 217 10.11 10.95 -1.25
CA ALA A 217 11.15 10.48 -0.35
C ALA A 217 10.78 10.85 1.09
N TYR A 218 10.83 9.88 2.00
CA TYR A 218 10.48 10.11 3.40
C TYR A 218 11.29 9.23 4.33
N GLN A 219 11.39 9.69 5.55
CA GLN A 219 12.06 9.00 6.64
C GLN A 219 11.20 7.81 7.11
N MET A 220 11.84 6.70 7.39
CA MET A 220 11.17 5.53 7.94
C MET A 220 10.67 5.78 9.38
N PRO A 221 9.68 5.01 9.86
CA PRO A 221 9.13 5.16 11.21
C PRO A 221 10.14 4.81 12.30
N PRO A 222 9.76 5.01 13.60
CA PRO A 222 10.59 4.68 14.75
C PRO A 222 11.26 3.31 14.66
N ASN A 223 12.49 3.24 15.15
CA ASN A 223 13.46 2.13 15.06
C ASN A 223 14.12 1.95 13.68
N ASN A 224 13.81 2.79 12.70
CA ASN A 224 14.46 2.82 11.38
C ASN A 224 14.59 4.25 10.83
N GLU A 225 14.64 5.24 11.71
CA GLU A 225 14.58 6.67 11.38
C GLU A 225 15.80 7.15 10.58
N ASN A 226 16.88 6.40 10.61
CA ASN A 226 18.09 6.74 9.87
C ASN A 226 17.96 6.49 8.36
N ASP A 227 16.99 5.66 7.97
CA ASP A 227 16.74 5.35 6.56
C ASP A 227 15.73 6.34 5.96
N ARG A 228 16.14 6.97 4.87
CA ARG A 228 15.26 7.75 4.01
C ARG A 228 15.06 7.03 2.69
N ILE A 229 13.85 6.61 2.43
CA ILE A 229 13.49 5.81 1.26
C ILE A 229 12.74 6.64 0.22
N MET A 230 12.93 6.29 -1.03
CA MET A 230 12.11 6.70 -2.16
C MET A 230 11.06 5.62 -2.42
N ARG A 231 9.80 6.02 -2.63
CA ARG A 231 8.69 5.12 -2.86
C ARG A 231 8.11 5.32 -4.25
N MET A 232 8.21 4.31 -5.08
CA MET A 232 7.75 4.34 -6.47
C MET A 232 6.56 3.39 -6.63
N LEU A 233 5.36 3.96 -6.67
CA LEU A 233 4.13 3.22 -6.92
C LEU A 233 3.88 3.13 -8.43
N VAL A 234 3.85 1.91 -8.96
CA VAL A 234 3.51 1.67 -10.37
C VAL A 234 1.98 1.57 -10.51
N LYS A 235 1.40 2.57 -11.18
CA LYS A 235 -0.05 2.67 -11.39
C LYS A 235 -0.46 2.05 -12.72
N PHE A 236 -1.74 1.73 -12.84
CA PHE A 236 -2.31 1.09 -14.04
C PHE A 236 -2.16 1.88 -15.34
N ASN A 237 -2.00 3.19 -15.25
CA ASN A 237 -1.82 4.08 -16.40
C ASN A 237 -0.35 4.38 -16.74
N GLN A 238 0.60 3.78 -16.03
CA GLN A 238 2.00 3.88 -16.34
C GLN A 238 2.39 2.79 -17.34
N THR A 239 2.68 3.22 -18.56
CA THR A 239 3.14 2.31 -19.62
C THR A 239 4.60 1.92 -19.42
N ARG A 240 5.07 0.92 -20.16
CA ARG A 240 6.47 0.51 -20.13
C ARG A 240 7.39 1.65 -20.56
N GLU A 241 7.01 2.42 -21.56
CA GLU A 241 7.79 3.57 -22.05
C GLU A 241 7.93 4.66 -20.98
N LEU A 242 6.90 4.87 -20.14
CA LEU A 242 6.99 5.80 -19.01
C LEU A 242 7.95 5.27 -17.93
N VAL A 243 7.95 3.98 -17.68
CA VAL A 243 8.91 3.35 -16.74
C VAL A 243 10.34 3.49 -17.28
N ASP A 244 10.56 3.19 -18.56
CA ASP A 244 11.87 3.34 -19.19
C ASP A 244 12.35 4.80 -19.15
N ALA A 245 11.47 5.77 -19.44
CA ALA A 245 11.80 7.19 -19.33
C ALA A 245 12.11 7.63 -17.89
N LEU A 246 11.45 7.06 -16.89
CA LEU A 246 11.78 7.31 -15.50
C LEU A 246 13.17 6.78 -15.14
N CYS A 247 13.51 5.58 -15.59
CA CYS A 247 14.85 5.00 -15.40
C CYS A 247 15.95 5.84 -16.06
N ASP A 248 15.74 6.29 -17.29
CA ASP A 248 16.67 7.17 -17.99
C ASP A 248 16.88 8.49 -17.24
N ASP A 249 15.81 9.06 -16.67
CA ASP A 249 15.88 10.26 -15.85
C ASP A 249 16.57 10.01 -14.50
N PHE A 250 16.46 8.82 -13.90
CA PHE A 250 17.26 8.42 -12.73
C PHE A 250 18.76 8.43 -13.06
N GLU A 251 19.18 7.75 -14.14
CA GLU A 251 20.58 7.70 -14.57
C GLU A 251 21.14 9.11 -14.82
N ALA A 252 20.38 9.92 -15.55
CA ALA A 252 20.78 11.29 -15.86
C ALA A 252 20.83 12.20 -14.63
N SER A 253 19.93 11.99 -13.64
CA SER A 253 19.90 12.74 -12.38
C SER A 253 21.08 12.37 -11.50
N ILE A 254 21.38 11.09 -11.34
CA ILE A 254 22.55 10.59 -10.60
C ILE A 254 23.83 11.18 -11.20
N SER A 255 24.00 11.09 -12.51
CA SER A 255 25.16 11.67 -13.21
C SER A 255 25.29 13.18 -12.99
N PHE A 256 24.18 13.91 -13.03
CA PHE A 256 24.17 15.35 -12.78
C PHE A 256 24.57 15.69 -11.33
N LEU A 257 23.98 15.00 -10.36
CA LEU A 257 24.23 15.25 -8.95
C LEU A 257 25.66 14.88 -8.53
N ARG A 258 26.24 13.81 -9.06
CA ARG A 258 27.66 13.48 -8.87
C ARG A 258 28.58 14.60 -9.36
N LYS A 259 28.35 15.12 -10.57
CA LYS A 259 29.13 16.26 -11.11
C LYS A 259 29.00 17.51 -10.28
N ARG A 260 27.79 17.79 -9.77
CA ARG A 260 27.54 18.93 -8.89
C ARG A 260 28.26 18.77 -7.54
N GLY A 261 28.23 17.59 -6.93
CA GLY A 261 28.95 17.27 -5.70
C GLY A 261 30.48 17.41 -5.85
N GLU A 262 31.01 17.20 -7.05
CA GLU A 262 32.43 17.44 -7.37
C GLU A 262 32.76 18.92 -7.66
N GLY A 263 31.80 19.85 -7.50
CA GLY A 263 32.01 21.27 -7.76
C GLY A 263 32.10 21.63 -9.25
N LYS A 264 31.69 20.70 -10.15
CA LYS A 264 31.77 20.89 -11.62
C LYS A 264 30.53 21.51 -12.25
N VAL A 265 29.49 21.77 -11.44
CA VAL A 265 28.22 22.34 -11.92
C VAL A 265 27.71 23.40 -10.94
N ASP A 266 27.37 24.59 -11.42
CA ASP A 266 26.73 25.63 -10.62
C ASP A 266 25.33 25.16 -10.15
N SER A 267 25.05 25.37 -8.88
CA SER A 267 23.73 25.03 -8.31
C SER A 267 22.65 25.95 -8.88
N PRO A 268 21.59 25.42 -9.51
CA PRO A 268 20.42 26.23 -9.78
C PRO A 268 19.79 26.69 -8.45
N PRO A 269 19.12 27.85 -8.40
CA PRO A 269 18.50 28.34 -7.18
C PRO A 269 17.47 27.35 -6.65
N ALA A 270 17.49 27.12 -5.34
CA ALA A 270 16.55 26.25 -4.67
C ALA A 270 15.12 26.74 -4.92
N HIS A 271 14.32 25.95 -5.60
CA HIS A 271 12.88 26.15 -5.58
C HIS A 271 12.37 25.72 -4.20
N THR A 272 12.02 26.69 -3.38
CA THR A 272 11.22 26.48 -2.17
C THR A 272 9.80 26.13 -2.62
N GLY A 273 9.59 24.88 -3.00
CA GLY A 273 8.27 24.34 -3.27
C GLY A 273 7.55 24.17 -1.94
N HIS A 274 6.51 24.96 -1.70
CA HIS A 274 5.56 24.70 -0.64
C HIS A 274 4.86 23.36 -0.95
N GLY A 275 5.02 22.38 -0.05
CA GLY A 275 4.30 21.12 -0.12
C GLY A 275 2.79 21.34 -0.01
N TYR A 276 2.06 20.55 -0.78
CA TYR A 276 0.64 20.25 -0.58
C TYR A 276 0.51 18.89 0.13
#